data_e24c5edfc0fbd91966f46e20068e7f6c
#
_entry.id   e24c5edfc0fbd91966f46e20068e7f6c
#
_cell.length_a   1.000
_cell.length_b   1.000
_cell.length_c   1.000
_cell.angle_alpha   90.00
_cell.angle_beta   90.00
_cell.angle_gamma   90.00
#
_symmetry.space_group_name_H-M   'P 1'
#
loop_
_entity.id
_entity.type
_entity.pdbx_description
1 polymer ?
#
loop_
_entity_poly.entity_id
_entity_poly.type
_entity_poly.pdbx_seq_one_letter_code
_entity_poly.pdbx_strand_id
1 'polypeptide(L)'
;MTVPRSRAGRARVVAARLAEAYPGTPTELCALAHRNPFELLVATILSAQTTDARVNSVTPALFAAYPDAASLAVADPADVEAIIRPTGFFRAKARSLVSMAAGLVERFGGEVPTALEDLVTLAGVGRKTANVVRSVAFDLPGLPVDTHVGRLSRRLGLTEATDPAQVERDLDALVPAAARGALSLRLILHGRAVCLARSPRCAECLLADVCPTAPTALRVARRAAGAPPRRRAPVEAAGTAAAGGRQRKERLPGRA
;
A
#
# COMPACT_ATOMS: atom_id res chain seq x y z
N MET A 1 1.19 -7.82 -31.09
CA MET A 1 2.36 -7.46 -30.23
C MET A 1 3.05 -8.74 -29.80
N THR A 2 4.37 -8.86 -30.05
CA THR A 2 5.16 -10.03 -29.64
C THR A 2 5.28 -10.10 -28.11
N VAL A 3 5.05 -11.29 -27.56
CA VAL A 3 5.16 -11.49 -26.10
C VAL A 3 6.63 -11.41 -25.69
N PRO A 4 6.98 -10.56 -24.70
CA PRO A 4 8.36 -10.42 -24.26
C PRO A 4 8.89 -11.73 -23.66
N ARG A 5 10.05 -12.19 -24.15
CA ARG A 5 10.73 -13.37 -23.63
C ARG A 5 11.60 -13.06 -22.39
N SER A 6 12.14 -11.85 -22.30
CA SER A 6 12.98 -11.42 -21.18
C SER A 6 12.18 -10.99 -19.95
N ARG A 7 12.77 -11.13 -18.76
CA ARG A 7 12.20 -10.62 -17.48
C ARG A 7 11.90 -9.11 -17.57
N ALA A 8 12.86 -8.31 -18.07
CA ALA A 8 12.71 -6.88 -18.24
C ALA A 8 11.58 -6.49 -19.20
N GLY A 9 11.46 -7.21 -20.33
CA GLY A 9 10.35 -6.99 -21.25
C GLY A 9 9.00 -7.30 -20.63
N ARG A 10 8.89 -8.40 -19.85
CA ARG A 10 7.66 -8.71 -19.11
C ARG A 10 7.35 -7.67 -18.05
N ALA A 11 8.34 -7.23 -17.27
CA ALA A 11 8.14 -6.20 -16.25
C ALA A 11 7.56 -4.91 -16.83
N ARG A 12 8.06 -4.46 -17.98
CA ARG A 12 7.52 -3.28 -18.69
C ARG A 12 6.06 -3.45 -19.10
N VAL A 13 5.70 -4.60 -19.68
CA VAL A 13 4.30 -4.86 -20.09
C VAL A 13 3.39 -4.98 -18.87
N VAL A 14 3.84 -5.67 -17.81
CA VAL A 14 3.10 -5.78 -16.55
C VAL A 14 2.86 -4.41 -15.93
N ALA A 15 3.89 -3.58 -15.81
CA ALA A 15 3.78 -2.23 -15.24
C ALA A 15 2.82 -1.35 -16.06
N ALA A 16 2.92 -1.35 -17.39
CA ALA A 16 2.07 -0.56 -18.27
C ALA A 16 0.59 -0.98 -18.16
N ARG A 17 0.30 -2.27 -18.25
CA ARG A 17 -1.09 -2.77 -18.17
C ARG A 17 -1.71 -2.59 -16.79
N LEU A 18 -0.92 -2.77 -15.73
CA LEU A 18 -1.41 -2.50 -14.38
C LEU A 18 -1.64 -1.01 -14.14
N ALA A 19 -0.83 -0.13 -14.73
CA ALA A 19 -1.04 1.31 -14.65
C ALA A 19 -2.34 1.74 -15.36
N GLU A 20 -2.66 1.11 -16.48
CA GLU A 20 -3.92 1.35 -17.19
C GLU A 20 -5.14 0.82 -16.42
N ALA A 21 -5.02 -0.39 -15.82
CA ALA A 21 -6.13 -1.02 -15.09
C ALA A 21 -6.37 -0.44 -13.70
N TYR A 22 -5.33 0.07 -13.06
CA TYR A 22 -5.35 0.67 -11.72
C TYR A 22 -4.65 2.04 -11.79
N PRO A 23 -5.30 3.06 -12.36
CA PRO A 23 -4.74 4.42 -12.46
C PRO A 23 -4.55 5.03 -11.07
N GLY A 24 -3.69 6.04 -10.99
CA GLY A 24 -3.43 6.82 -9.77
C GLY A 24 -1.98 6.75 -9.30
N THR A 25 -1.65 7.70 -8.44
CA THR A 25 -0.38 7.83 -7.71
C THR A 25 -0.30 6.81 -6.57
N PRO A 26 0.87 6.56 -5.97
CA PRO A 26 0.96 5.71 -4.78
C PRO A 26 0.02 6.14 -3.65
N THR A 27 -0.15 7.44 -3.41
CA THR A 27 -1.05 7.97 -2.38
C THR A 27 -2.51 7.62 -2.67
N GLU A 28 -2.97 7.79 -3.90
CA GLU A 28 -4.35 7.45 -4.32
C GLU A 28 -4.63 5.94 -4.31
N LEU A 29 -3.61 5.11 -4.57
CA LEU A 29 -3.71 3.65 -4.55
C LEU A 29 -3.62 3.06 -3.13
N CYS A 30 -3.19 3.86 -2.14
CA CYS A 30 -3.07 3.42 -0.76
C CYS A 30 -4.44 3.30 -0.10
N ALA A 31 -4.76 2.12 0.44
CA ALA A 31 -6.03 1.89 1.11
C ALA A 31 -6.07 2.40 2.56
N LEU A 32 -4.92 2.77 3.14
CA LEU A 32 -4.84 3.35 4.49
C LEU A 32 -5.13 4.85 4.42
N ALA A 33 -6.16 5.30 5.13
CA ALA A 33 -6.49 6.71 5.22
C ALA A 33 -5.43 7.46 6.04
N HIS A 34 -4.89 8.56 5.48
CA HIS A 34 -3.87 9.39 6.10
C HIS A 34 -3.86 10.79 5.49
N ARG A 35 -3.40 11.78 6.23
CA ARG A 35 -3.28 13.19 5.81
C ARG A 35 -1.82 13.64 5.70
N ASN A 36 -0.90 12.94 6.37
CA ASN A 36 0.52 13.27 6.45
C ASN A 36 1.37 12.00 6.67
N PRO A 37 2.71 12.09 6.58
CA PRO A 37 3.62 10.96 6.75
C PRO A 37 3.53 10.28 8.12
N PHE A 38 3.28 11.03 9.20
CA PHE A 38 3.12 10.48 10.55
C PHE A 38 1.88 9.57 10.63
N GLU A 39 0.75 10.04 10.14
CA GLU A 39 -0.49 9.24 10.10
C GLU A 39 -0.33 7.97 9.27
N LEU A 40 0.35 8.06 8.11
CA LEU A 40 0.63 6.89 7.29
C LEU A 40 1.53 5.89 8.02
N LEU A 41 2.57 6.35 8.69
CA LEU A 41 3.48 5.50 9.45
C LEU A 41 2.73 4.75 10.55
N VAL A 42 1.93 5.46 11.35
CA VAL A 42 1.06 4.89 12.39
C VAL A 42 0.09 3.87 11.79
N ALA A 43 -0.64 4.24 10.74
CA ALA A 43 -1.61 3.36 10.08
C ALA A 43 -0.93 2.10 9.51
N THR A 44 0.29 2.23 8.96
CA THR A 44 1.04 1.09 8.41
C THR A 44 1.50 0.14 9.51
N ILE A 45 1.95 0.63 10.67
CA ILE A 45 2.27 -0.20 11.84
C ILE A 45 1.00 -0.94 12.30
N LEU A 46 -0.13 -0.25 12.39
CA LEU A 46 -1.42 -0.85 12.76
C LEU A 46 -1.89 -1.91 11.78
N SER A 47 -1.54 -1.83 10.50
CA SER A 47 -1.98 -2.75 9.45
C SER A 47 -1.36 -4.16 9.55
N ALA A 48 -0.36 -4.36 10.41
CA ALA A 48 0.23 -5.68 10.64
C ALA A 48 -0.84 -6.68 11.11
N GLN A 49 -1.05 -7.73 10.30
CA GLN A 49 -2.01 -8.82 10.55
C GLN A 49 -3.46 -8.36 10.79
N THR A 50 -3.87 -7.26 10.15
CA THR A 50 -5.27 -6.81 10.15
C THR A 50 -5.64 -6.23 8.77
N THR A 51 -6.93 -5.90 8.58
CA THR A 51 -7.40 -5.32 7.31
C THR A 51 -7.30 -3.80 7.32
N ASP A 52 -7.10 -3.21 6.14
CA ASP A 52 -7.05 -1.75 5.97
C ASP A 52 -8.35 -1.09 6.49
N ALA A 53 -9.51 -1.69 6.23
CA ALA A 53 -10.80 -1.20 6.76
C ALA A 53 -10.85 -1.16 8.30
N ARG A 54 -10.24 -2.14 8.96
CA ARG A 54 -10.16 -2.17 10.43
C ARG A 54 -9.22 -1.09 10.96
N VAL A 55 -8.09 -0.84 10.29
CA VAL A 55 -7.19 0.27 10.63
C VAL A 55 -7.93 1.58 10.48
N ASN A 56 -8.55 1.82 9.33
CA ASN A 56 -9.29 3.05 9.04
C ASN A 56 -10.48 3.30 9.99
N SER A 57 -10.99 2.27 10.65
CA SER A 57 -12.07 2.44 11.64
C SER A 57 -11.59 2.96 13.00
N VAL A 58 -10.30 2.83 13.33
CA VAL A 58 -9.75 3.26 14.63
C VAL A 58 -8.87 4.50 14.53
N THR A 59 -8.25 4.73 13.37
CA THR A 59 -7.31 5.85 13.18
C THR A 59 -7.92 7.24 13.38
N PRO A 60 -9.20 7.54 13.04
CA PRO A 60 -9.78 8.84 13.32
C PRO A 60 -9.79 9.20 14.81
N ALA A 61 -10.17 8.26 15.68
CA ALA A 61 -10.15 8.46 17.13
C ALA A 61 -8.72 8.58 17.66
N LEU A 62 -7.78 7.77 17.13
CA LEU A 62 -6.38 7.82 17.51
C LEU A 62 -5.75 9.18 17.17
N PHE A 63 -5.96 9.68 15.95
CA PHE A 63 -5.39 10.98 15.53
C PHE A 63 -6.12 12.20 16.13
N ALA A 64 -7.36 12.03 16.60
CA ALA A 64 -8.02 13.06 17.38
C ALA A 64 -7.39 13.20 18.79
N ALA A 65 -6.99 12.08 19.40
CA ALA A 65 -6.33 12.06 20.71
C ALA A 65 -4.83 12.41 20.61
N TYR A 66 -4.16 11.94 19.55
CA TYR A 66 -2.70 12.06 19.36
C TYR A 66 -2.41 12.54 17.93
N PRO A 67 -2.52 13.85 17.65
CA PRO A 67 -2.41 14.41 16.29
C PRO A 67 -0.99 14.38 15.70
N ASP A 68 0.03 14.22 16.54
CA ASP A 68 1.44 14.28 16.17
C ASP A 68 2.32 13.31 16.99
N ALA A 69 3.60 13.25 16.64
CA ALA A 69 4.56 12.39 17.32
C ALA A 69 4.79 12.83 18.77
N ALA A 70 4.75 14.12 19.07
CA ALA A 70 5.01 14.63 20.42
C ALA A 70 3.90 14.20 21.40
N SER A 71 2.65 14.32 21.03
CA SER A 71 1.51 13.89 21.83
C SER A 71 1.48 12.37 22.02
N LEU A 72 1.80 11.60 20.96
CA LEU A 72 1.81 10.13 21.03
C LEU A 72 3.01 9.60 21.84
N ALA A 73 4.15 10.29 21.84
CA ALA A 73 5.34 9.90 22.58
C ALA A 73 5.16 9.87 24.09
N VAL A 74 4.28 10.72 24.61
CA VAL A 74 3.98 10.83 26.06
C VAL A 74 2.66 10.16 26.46
N ALA A 75 2.01 9.46 25.50
CA ALA A 75 0.74 8.79 25.76
C ALA A 75 0.89 7.61 26.72
N ASP A 76 -0.11 7.41 27.60
CA ASP A 76 -0.22 6.15 28.33
C ASP A 76 -0.51 5.02 27.33
N PRO A 77 0.33 3.97 27.27
CA PRO A 77 0.05 2.82 26.42
C PRO A 77 -1.35 2.22 26.62
N ALA A 78 -1.91 2.27 27.82
CA ALA A 78 -3.25 1.75 28.11
C ALA A 78 -4.35 2.51 27.38
N ASP A 79 -4.23 3.84 27.26
CA ASP A 79 -5.18 4.67 26.50
C ASP A 79 -5.09 4.38 25.00
N VAL A 80 -3.87 4.25 24.47
CA VAL A 80 -3.65 3.84 23.08
C VAL A 80 -4.24 2.46 22.81
N GLU A 81 -4.01 1.48 23.72
CA GLU A 81 -4.57 0.12 23.63
C GLU A 81 -6.09 0.14 23.54
N ALA A 82 -6.76 0.97 24.37
CA ALA A 82 -8.21 1.07 24.38
C ALA A 82 -8.75 1.49 22.99
N ILE A 83 -8.11 2.48 22.35
CA ILE A 83 -8.50 2.97 21.03
C ILE A 83 -8.25 1.93 19.94
N ILE A 84 -7.05 1.32 19.90
CA ILE A 84 -6.65 0.44 18.79
C ILE A 84 -7.02 -1.03 19.00
N ARG A 85 -7.71 -1.37 20.08
CA ARG A 85 -8.10 -2.75 20.45
C ARG A 85 -8.68 -3.58 19.30
N PRO A 86 -9.56 -3.00 18.41
CA PRO A 86 -10.11 -3.76 17.29
C PRO A 86 -9.07 -4.25 16.27
N THR A 87 -7.84 -3.73 16.26
CA THR A 87 -6.83 -4.11 15.26
C THR A 87 -6.11 -5.43 15.55
N GLY A 88 -6.34 -6.06 16.70
CA GLY A 88 -5.60 -7.25 17.16
C GLY A 88 -4.16 -6.93 17.52
N PHE A 89 -3.53 -7.79 18.33
CA PHE A 89 -2.16 -7.57 18.85
C PHE A 89 -1.94 -6.16 19.44
N PHE A 90 -3.01 -5.55 19.93
CA PHE A 90 -3.09 -4.13 20.28
C PHE A 90 -2.07 -3.72 21.34
N ARG A 91 -1.73 -4.59 22.32
CA ARG A 91 -0.72 -4.30 23.35
C ARG A 91 0.69 -4.12 22.76
N ALA A 92 1.08 -5.00 21.85
CA ALA A 92 2.38 -4.88 21.17
C ALA A 92 2.40 -3.66 20.23
N LYS A 93 1.29 -3.42 19.52
CA LYS A 93 1.15 -2.26 18.63
C LYS A 93 1.18 -0.95 19.42
N ALA A 94 0.47 -0.83 20.54
CA ALA A 94 0.49 0.38 21.37
C ALA A 94 1.91 0.71 21.85
N ARG A 95 2.62 -0.29 22.40
CA ARG A 95 4.04 -0.10 22.78
C ARG A 95 4.90 0.33 21.60
N SER A 96 4.73 -0.30 20.43
CA SER A 96 5.48 0.07 19.23
C SER A 96 5.17 1.50 18.78
N LEU A 97 3.91 1.94 18.83
CA LEU A 97 3.50 3.28 18.44
C LEU A 97 4.09 4.35 19.38
N VAL A 98 3.98 4.17 20.70
CA VAL A 98 4.55 5.10 21.69
C VAL A 98 6.08 5.16 21.55
N SER A 99 6.76 4.01 21.46
CA SER A 99 8.21 3.97 21.29
C SER A 99 8.66 4.53 19.94
N MET A 100 7.92 4.32 18.87
CA MET A 100 8.18 4.91 17.55
C MET A 100 8.07 6.43 17.61
N ALA A 101 7.01 6.95 18.24
CA ALA A 101 6.79 8.38 18.40
C ALA A 101 7.88 9.03 19.26
N ALA A 102 8.28 8.40 20.36
CA ALA A 102 9.41 8.84 21.18
C ALA A 102 10.71 8.91 20.34
N GLY A 103 10.98 7.87 19.54
CA GLY A 103 12.13 7.87 18.63
C GLY A 103 12.09 8.96 17.55
N LEU A 104 10.90 9.32 17.05
CA LEU A 104 10.74 10.45 16.14
C LEU A 104 11.08 11.78 16.83
N VAL A 105 10.55 12.00 18.04
CA VAL A 105 10.81 13.24 18.78
C VAL A 105 12.30 13.37 19.14
N GLU A 106 12.88 12.31 19.67
CA GLU A 106 14.26 12.33 20.18
C GLU A 106 15.30 12.53 19.06
N ARG A 107 15.11 11.88 17.91
CA ARG A 107 16.15 11.79 16.88
C ARG A 107 15.86 12.61 15.62
N PHE A 108 14.58 12.90 15.38
CA PHE A 108 14.13 13.54 14.13
C PHE A 108 13.24 14.75 14.37
N GLY A 109 13.23 15.32 15.59
CA GLY A 109 12.44 16.51 15.92
C GLY A 109 10.92 16.34 15.77
N GLY A 110 10.42 15.11 15.83
CA GLY A 110 9.01 14.78 15.65
C GLY A 110 8.62 14.50 14.19
N GLU A 111 9.52 14.71 13.23
CA GLU A 111 9.27 14.49 11.81
C GLU A 111 9.60 13.06 11.38
N VAL A 112 8.90 12.57 10.35
CA VAL A 112 9.18 11.24 9.78
C VAL A 112 10.36 11.33 8.81
N PRO A 113 11.47 10.59 9.06
CA PRO A 113 12.63 10.63 8.17
C PRO A 113 12.32 9.99 6.82
N THR A 114 13.06 10.40 5.77
CA THR A 114 12.89 9.88 4.41
C THR A 114 13.87 8.77 4.06
N ALA A 115 15.00 8.67 4.77
CA ALA A 115 16.00 7.64 4.55
C ALA A 115 15.50 6.27 5.05
N LEU A 116 15.76 5.21 4.27
CA LEU A 116 15.32 3.85 4.60
C LEU A 116 15.98 3.37 5.89
N GLU A 117 17.28 3.64 6.02
CA GLU A 117 18.12 3.31 7.16
C GLU A 117 17.63 3.95 8.46
N ASP A 118 17.13 5.17 8.42
CA ASP A 118 16.57 5.86 9.58
C ASP A 118 15.20 5.28 9.97
N LEU A 119 14.32 5.08 8.98
CA LEU A 119 12.98 4.53 9.20
C LEU A 119 13.01 3.17 9.87
N VAL A 120 13.90 2.27 9.46
CA VAL A 120 13.97 0.91 10.02
C VAL A 120 14.54 0.86 11.44
N THR A 121 15.08 1.96 11.96
CA THR A 121 15.51 2.07 13.35
C THR A 121 14.36 2.39 14.30
N LEU A 122 13.20 2.80 13.78
CA LEU A 122 12.02 3.11 14.58
C LEU A 122 11.30 1.84 15.03
N ALA A 123 10.76 1.86 16.24
CA ALA A 123 10.05 0.71 16.80
C ALA A 123 8.84 0.31 15.94
N GLY A 124 8.73 -0.98 15.62
CA GLY A 124 7.63 -1.50 14.79
C GLY A 124 7.75 -1.19 13.29
N VAL A 125 8.83 -0.57 12.85
CA VAL A 125 9.08 -0.21 11.45
C VAL A 125 10.08 -1.18 10.84
N GLY A 126 9.57 -2.14 10.07
CA GLY A 126 10.40 -3.01 9.23
C GLY A 126 10.59 -2.43 7.82
N ARG A 127 11.46 -3.08 7.02
CA ARG A 127 11.77 -2.67 5.64
C ARG A 127 10.51 -2.45 4.77
N LYS A 128 9.50 -3.33 4.89
CA LYS A 128 8.24 -3.16 4.15
C LYS A 128 7.52 -1.86 4.55
N THR A 129 7.38 -1.60 5.85
CA THR A 129 6.74 -0.38 6.37
C THR A 129 7.48 0.86 5.89
N ALA A 130 8.80 0.87 5.99
CA ALA A 130 9.64 1.97 5.52
C ALA A 130 9.45 2.23 4.02
N ASN A 131 9.41 1.19 3.19
CA ASN A 131 9.16 1.33 1.75
C ASN A 131 7.75 1.85 1.43
N VAL A 132 6.72 1.48 2.22
CA VAL A 132 5.37 2.05 2.08
C VAL A 132 5.41 3.56 2.35
N VAL A 133 5.98 3.97 3.48
CA VAL A 133 6.07 5.39 3.86
C VAL A 133 6.84 6.19 2.82
N ARG A 134 7.99 5.70 2.36
CA ARG A 134 8.79 6.36 1.34
C ARG A 134 8.04 6.55 0.02
N SER A 135 7.36 5.51 -0.45
CA SER A 135 6.69 5.54 -1.75
C SER A 135 5.34 6.26 -1.73
N VAL A 136 4.63 6.22 -0.61
CA VAL A 136 3.26 6.78 -0.51
C VAL A 136 3.27 8.20 0.00
N ALA A 137 4.03 8.49 1.08
CA ALA A 137 4.02 9.81 1.70
C ALA A 137 5.03 10.78 1.09
N PHE A 138 6.14 10.28 0.52
CA PHE A 138 7.23 11.12 0.04
C PHE A 138 7.49 11.01 -1.47
N ASP A 139 6.74 10.17 -2.19
CA ASP A 139 6.97 9.85 -3.62
C ASP A 139 8.43 9.46 -3.92
N LEU A 140 9.11 8.86 -2.94
CA LEU A 140 10.48 8.38 -3.07
C LEU A 140 10.50 6.92 -3.55
N PRO A 141 11.57 6.48 -4.23
CA PRO A 141 11.70 5.09 -4.62
C PRO A 141 11.60 4.14 -3.42
N GLY A 142 10.58 3.31 -3.43
CA GLY A 142 10.33 2.26 -2.46
C GLY A 142 9.45 1.19 -3.09
N LEU A 143 9.79 -0.09 -2.89
CA LEU A 143 9.04 -1.21 -3.41
C LEU A 143 8.65 -2.14 -2.26
N PRO A 144 7.52 -1.85 -1.57
CA PRO A 144 7.07 -2.70 -0.48
C PRO A 144 6.70 -4.09 -1.00
N VAL A 145 7.40 -5.14 -0.51
CA VAL A 145 7.11 -6.52 -0.89
C VAL A 145 6.29 -7.20 0.19
N ASP A 146 5.01 -7.42 -0.10
CA ASP A 146 4.12 -8.23 0.71
C ASP A 146 3.87 -9.62 0.08
N THR A 147 2.98 -10.40 0.66
CA THR A 147 2.61 -11.73 0.16
C THR A 147 2.00 -11.67 -1.24
N HIS A 148 1.29 -10.60 -1.61
CA HIS A 148 0.73 -10.41 -2.95
C HIS A 148 1.83 -10.10 -3.95
N VAL A 149 2.67 -9.12 -3.66
CA VAL A 149 3.81 -8.75 -4.53
C VAL A 149 4.71 -9.96 -4.78
N GLY A 150 5.16 -10.65 -3.72
CA GLY A 150 6.01 -11.83 -3.84
C GLY A 150 5.36 -12.95 -4.67
N ARG A 151 4.07 -13.23 -4.44
CA ARG A 151 3.32 -14.24 -5.21
C ARG A 151 3.21 -13.88 -6.69
N LEU A 152 2.78 -12.66 -6.99
CA LEU A 152 2.56 -12.22 -8.36
C LEU A 152 3.88 -12.13 -9.12
N SER A 153 4.93 -11.61 -8.50
CA SER A 153 6.25 -11.49 -9.13
C SER A 153 6.80 -12.84 -9.56
N ARG A 154 6.66 -13.87 -8.72
CA ARG A 154 7.02 -15.25 -9.09
C ARG A 154 6.15 -15.80 -10.20
N ARG A 155 4.81 -15.68 -10.11
CA ARG A 155 3.88 -16.16 -11.15
C ARG A 155 4.10 -15.50 -12.50
N LEU A 156 4.46 -14.22 -12.49
CA LEU A 156 4.78 -13.45 -13.70
C LEU A 156 6.20 -13.71 -14.22
N GLY A 157 6.99 -14.53 -13.51
CA GLY A 157 8.37 -14.85 -13.88
C GLY A 157 9.29 -13.62 -13.84
N LEU A 158 9.03 -12.67 -12.92
CA LEU A 158 9.87 -11.50 -12.68
C LEU A 158 11.00 -11.82 -11.70
N THR A 159 10.79 -12.78 -10.81
CA THR A 159 11.76 -13.34 -9.87
C THR A 159 11.48 -14.81 -9.62
N GLU A 160 12.45 -15.52 -9.12
CA GLU A 160 12.32 -16.88 -8.58
C GLU A 160 12.45 -16.89 -7.04
N ALA A 161 12.89 -15.75 -6.46
CA ALA A 161 13.14 -15.63 -5.04
C ALA A 161 11.85 -15.75 -4.21
N THR A 162 12.02 -16.30 -3.00
CA THR A 162 10.96 -16.37 -1.98
C THR A 162 11.19 -15.39 -0.84
N ASP A 163 12.45 -15.01 -0.59
CA ASP A 163 12.81 -13.99 0.38
C ASP A 163 12.35 -12.60 -0.10
N PRO A 164 11.57 -11.84 0.71
CA PRO A 164 11.05 -10.54 0.31
C PRO A 164 12.14 -9.52 -0.06
N ALA A 165 13.29 -9.52 0.62
CA ALA A 165 14.36 -8.59 0.32
C ALA A 165 15.04 -8.91 -1.03
N GLN A 166 15.14 -10.20 -1.38
CA GLN A 166 15.64 -10.59 -2.70
C GLN A 166 14.62 -10.27 -3.80
N VAL A 167 13.32 -10.51 -3.55
CA VAL A 167 12.25 -10.10 -4.49
C VAL A 167 12.30 -8.60 -4.76
N GLU A 168 12.49 -7.78 -3.72
CA GLU A 168 12.66 -6.33 -3.85
C GLU A 168 13.84 -5.98 -4.76
N ARG A 169 15.03 -6.55 -4.50
CA ARG A 169 16.22 -6.31 -5.35
C ARG A 169 16.01 -6.73 -6.80
N ASP A 170 15.39 -7.89 -7.03
CA ASP A 170 15.12 -8.39 -8.37
C ASP A 170 14.18 -7.44 -9.14
N LEU A 171 13.13 -6.95 -8.48
CA LEU A 171 12.19 -6.01 -9.08
C LEU A 171 12.80 -4.61 -9.28
N ASP A 172 13.62 -4.15 -8.35
CA ASP A 172 14.35 -2.88 -8.44
C ASP A 172 15.26 -2.83 -9.69
N ALA A 173 15.85 -3.96 -10.06
CA ALA A 173 16.66 -4.06 -11.27
C ALA A 173 15.82 -4.05 -12.58
N LEU A 174 14.52 -4.33 -12.50
CA LEU A 174 13.62 -4.43 -13.65
C LEU A 174 12.74 -3.18 -13.86
N VAL A 175 12.56 -2.37 -12.81
CA VAL A 175 11.55 -1.31 -12.75
C VAL A 175 12.21 0.04 -12.48
N PRO A 176 11.93 1.08 -13.28
CA PRO A 176 12.42 2.43 -13.00
C PRO A 176 12.05 2.88 -11.59
N ALA A 177 12.96 3.59 -10.92
CA ALA A 177 12.81 4.02 -9.53
C ALA A 177 11.47 4.71 -9.26
N ALA A 178 11.07 5.65 -10.10
CA ALA A 178 9.80 6.39 -9.98
C ALA A 178 8.53 5.52 -10.12
N ALA A 179 8.64 4.33 -10.71
CA ALA A 179 7.48 3.44 -10.91
C ALA A 179 7.31 2.38 -9.82
N ARG A 180 8.28 2.23 -8.91
CA ARG A 180 8.36 1.12 -7.95
C ARG A 180 7.19 1.09 -6.97
N GLY A 181 6.90 2.22 -6.33
CA GLY A 181 5.82 2.33 -5.35
C GLY A 181 4.45 2.02 -5.96
N ALA A 182 4.12 2.68 -7.06
CA ALA A 182 2.86 2.46 -7.77
C ALA A 182 2.72 1.02 -8.29
N LEU A 183 3.80 0.42 -8.83
CA LEU A 183 3.77 -0.97 -9.28
C LEU A 183 3.49 -1.94 -8.13
N SER A 184 4.13 -1.74 -6.98
CA SER A 184 3.90 -2.58 -5.80
C SER A 184 2.43 -2.55 -5.37
N LEU A 185 1.83 -1.37 -5.22
CA LEU A 185 0.43 -1.20 -4.86
C LEU A 185 -0.52 -1.82 -5.90
N ARG A 186 -0.24 -1.65 -7.19
CA ARG A 186 -1.00 -2.26 -8.29
C ARG A 186 -0.94 -3.78 -8.28
N LEU A 187 0.22 -4.35 -7.96
CA LEU A 187 0.36 -5.80 -7.78
C LEU A 187 -0.46 -6.28 -6.58
N ILE A 188 -0.52 -5.53 -5.48
CA ILE A 188 -1.37 -5.84 -4.33
C ILE A 188 -2.85 -5.83 -4.75
N LEU A 189 -3.32 -4.78 -5.40
CA LEU A 189 -4.71 -4.65 -5.87
C LEU A 189 -5.08 -5.79 -6.82
N HIS A 190 -4.23 -6.09 -7.82
CA HIS A 190 -4.44 -7.19 -8.74
C HIS A 190 -4.41 -8.55 -8.05
N GLY A 191 -3.57 -8.70 -7.03
CA GLY A 191 -3.47 -9.89 -6.21
C GLY A 191 -4.69 -10.13 -5.32
N ARG A 192 -5.34 -9.07 -4.86
CA ARG A 192 -6.59 -9.12 -4.09
C ARG A 192 -7.81 -9.42 -4.98
N ALA A 193 -7.86 -8.85 -6.19
CA ALA A 193 -9.04 -8.92 -7.06
C ALA A 193 -9.02 -10.08 -8.06
N VAL A 194 -7.88 -10.40 -8.65
CA VAL A 194 -7.79 -11.31 -9.80
C VAL A 194 -6.82 -12.48 -9.56
N CYS A 195 -5.56 -12.18 -9.22
CA CYS A 195 -4.54 -13.21 -9.05
C CYS A 195 -4.55 -13.76 -7.63
N LEU A 196 -5.67 -14.38 -7.22
CA LEU A 196 -5.87 -14.93 -5.88
C LEU A 196 -4.83 -16.02 -5.54
N ALA A 197 -4.57 -16.25 -4.25
CA ALA A 197 -3.62 -17.26 -3.79
C ALA A 197 -4.08 -18.67 -4.21
N ARG A 198 -5.35 -18.97 -3.95
CA ARG A 198 -6.05 -20.17 -4.43
C ARG A 198 -6.97 -19.77 -5.57
N SER A 199 -7.07 -20.61 -6.61
CA SER A 199 -7.98 -20.41 -7.76
C SER A 199 -7.88 -19.02 -8.42
N PRO A 200 -6.72 -18.63 -8.98
CA PRO A 200 -6.56 -17.35 -9.66
C PRO A 200 -7.51 -17.26 -10.87
N ARG A 201 -8.11 -16.09 -11.09
CA ARG A 201 -9.07 -15.83 -12.17
C ARG A 201 -8.35 -15.54 -13.49
N CYS A 202 -7.57 -16.51 -13.99
CA CYS A 202 -6.73 -16.32 -15.17
C CYS A 202 -7.52 -15.94 -16.43
N ALA A 203 -8.77 -16.40 -16.57
CA ALA A 203 -9.63 -16.03 -17.70
C ALA A 203 -9.99 -14.53 -17.73
N GLU A 204 -10.01 -13.86 -16.58
CA GLU A 204 -10.28 -12.44 -16.45
C GLU A 204 -8.98 -11.60 -16.39
N CYS A 205 -7.82 -12.26 -16.26
CA CYS A 205 -6.55 -11.59 -15.99
C CYS A 205 -6.01 -10.86 -17.23
N LEU A 206 -5.78 -9.57 -17.09
CA LEU A 206 -5.20 -8.73 -18.15
C LEU A 206 -3.73 -9.08 -18.49
N LEU A 207 -3.08 -9.90 -17.66
CA LEU A 207 -1.70 -10.33 -17.82
C LEU A 207 -1.57 -11.79 -18.30
N ALA A 208 -2.69 -12.47 -18.60
CA ALA A 208 -2.69 -13.91 -18.87
C ALA A 208 -1.80 -14.32 -20.06
N ASP A 209 -1.74 -13.50 -21.11
CA ASP A 209 -0.94 -13.76 -22.32
C ASP A 209 0.58 -13.66 -22.09
N VAL A 210 1.00 -12.83 -21.12
CA VAL A 210 2.42 -12.64 -20.75
C VAL A 210 2.84 -13.43 -19.52
N CYS A 211 1.87 -14.01 -18.78
CA CYS A 211 2.12 -14.73 -17.54
C CYS A 211 2.58 -16.19 -17.80
N PRO A 212 3.81 -16.59 -17.39
CA PRO A 212 4.29 -17.96 -17.62
C PRO A 212 3.43 -19.03 -16.93
N THR A 213 2.83 -18.71 -15.78
CA THR A 213 2.01 -19.67 -15.01
C THR A 213 0.54 -19.70 -15.41
N ALA A 214 0.09 -18.85 -16.34
CA ALA A 214 -1.25 -18.96 -16.88
C ALA A 214 -1.41 -20.22 -17.73
N PRO A 215 -2.62 -20.85 -17.76
CA PRO A 215 -2.88 -22.01 -18.60
C PRO A 215 -2.47 -21.77 -20.06
N THR A 216 -1.77 -22.75 -20.67
CA THR A 216 -1.21 -22.60 -22.02
C THR A 216 -2.28 -22.29 -23.07
N ALA A 217 -3.41 -22.99 -23.02
CA ALA A 217 -4.54 -22.74 -23.92
C ALA A 217 -5.04 -21.29 -23.87
N LEU A 218 -5.15 -20.72 -22.66
CA LEU A 218 -5.58 -19.35 -22.46
C LEU A 218 -4.56 -18.33 -23.00
N ARG A 219 -3.27 -18.60 -22.80
CA ARG A 219 -2.18 -17.77 -23.35
C ARG A 219 -2.21 -17.74 -24.87
N VAL A 220 -2.36 -18.88 -25.50
CA VAL A 220 -2.41 -19.01 -26.96
C VAL A 220 -3.64 -18.29 -27.52
N ALA A 221 -4.82 -18.53 -26.96
CA ALA A 221 -6.05 -17.90 -27.40
C ALA A 221 -6.00 -16.36 -27.32
N ARG A 222 -5.48 -15.80 -26.23
CA ARG A 222 -5.35 -14.34 -26.07
C ARG A 222 -4.32 -13.72 -27.02
N ARG A 223 -3.23 -14.43 -27.31
CA ARG A 223 -2.23 -13.98 -28.28
C ARG A 223 -2.80 -13.94 -29.70
N ALA A 224 -3.57 -14.95 -30.07
CA ALA A 224 -4.22 -15.04 -31.38
C ALA A 224 -5.31 -13.96 -31.59
N ALA A 225 -6.07 -13.65 -30.54
CA ALA A 225 -7.16 -12.69 -30.61
C ALA A 225 -6.70 -11.23 -30.72
N GLY A 226 -5.42 -10.91 -30.51
CA GLY A 226 -4.91 -9.53 -30.53
C GLY A 226 -5.61 -8.55 -29.59
N ALA A 227 -6.46 -9.05 -28.70
CA ALA A 227 -7.40 -8.26 -27.91
C ALA A 227 -6.71 -7.53 -26.76
N PRO A 228 -6.99 -6.22 -26.60
CA PRO A 228 -6.65 -5.52 -25.38
C PRO A 228 -7.39 -6.17 -24.18
N PRO A 229 -6.82 -6.14 -22.98
CA PRO A 229 -7.45 -6.69 -21.79
C PRO A 229 -8.80 -6.00 -21.54
N ARG A 230 -9.83 -6.78 -21.20
CA ARG A 230 -11.10 -6.22 -20.77
C ARG A 230 -10.88 -5.38 -19.51
N ARG A 231 -11.21 -4.09 -19.57
CA ARG A 231 -11.23 -3.20 -18.42
C ARG A 231 -12.27 -3.74 -17.42
N ARG A 232 -11.87 -4.05 -16.21
CA ARG A 232 -12.80 -4.10 -15.07
C ARG A 232 -12.86 -2.72 -14.45
N ALA A 233 -14.05 -2.34 -13.99
CA ALA A 233 -14.24 -1.14 -13.17
C ALA A 233 -13.27 -1.15 -11.98
N PRO A 234 -12.79 0.02 -11.54
CA PRO A 234 -11.94 0.13 -10.37
C PRO A 234 -12.58 -0.60 -9.19
N VAL A 235 -11.80 -1.37 -8.46
CA VAL A 235 -12.18 -1.73 -7.08
C VAL A 235 -12.23 -0.40 -6.35
N GLU A 236 -13.41 0.04 -5.93
CA GLU A 236 -13.56 1.25 -5.13
C GLU A 236 -12.52 1.23 -4.01
N ALA A 237 -11.57 2.13 -4.07
CA ALA A 237 -10.73 2.47 -2.94
C ALA A 237 -11.70 2.92 -1.86
N ALA A 238 -11.75 2.21 -0.73
CA ALA A 238 -12.67 2.51 0.35
C ALA A 238 -12.52 3.98 0.75
N GLY A 239 -13.51 4.76 0.34
CA GLY A 239 -13.89 6.10 0.72
C GLY A 239 -12.81 7.05 1.24
N THR A 240 -12.31 7.93 0.40
CA THR A 240 -11.99 9.29 0.83
C THR A 240 -13.33 10.00 1.02
N ALA A 241 -13.88 9.97 2.24
CA ALA A 241 -14.98 10.83 2.61
C ALA A 241 -14.43 12.26 2.67
N ALA A 242 -14.57 13.00 1.57
CA ALA A 242 -14.42 14.43 1.56
C ALA A 242 -15.47 15.01 2.52
N ALA A 243 -15.03 15.52 3.67
CA ALA A 243 -15.84 16.31 4.58
C ALA A 243 -16.17 17.64 3.91
N GLY A 244 -17.19 17.63 3.06
CA GLY A 244 -17.84 18.82 2.55
C GLY A 244 -18.64 19.48 3.66
N GLY A 245 -18.00 20.38 4.41
CA GLY A 245 -18.65 21.25 5.37
C GLY A 245 -19.68 22.14 4.68
N ARG A 246 -20.95 21.78 4.77
CA ARG A 246 -22.06 22.72 4.48
C ARG A 246 -22.11 23.73 5.61
N GLN A 247 -21.62 24.93 5.36
CA GLN A 247 -21.89 26.10 6.18
C GLN A 247 -23.41 26.38 6.17
N ARG A 248 -24.06 26.08 7.28
CA ARG A 248 -25.44 26.53 7.57
C ARG A 248 -25.36 28.04 7.76
N LYS A 249 -25.90 28.82 6.81
CA LYS A 249 -26.20 30.26 7.02
C LYS A 249 -27.29 30.38 8.08
N GLU A 250 -26.93 30.77 9.28
CA GLU A 250 -27.88 31.23 10.28
C GLU A 250 -28.49 32.55 9.80
N ARG A 251 -29.82 32.56 9.61
CA ARG A 251 -30.61 33.77 9.42
C ARG A 251 -30.88 34.34 10.80
N LEU A 252 -30.39 35.54 11.04
CA LEU A 252 -30.78 36.36 12.18
C LEU A 252 -32.26 36.75 12.04
N PRO A 253 -33.09 36.68 13.11
CA PRO A 253 -34.42 37.22 13.10
C PRO A 253 -34.37 38.76 13.30
N GLY A 254 -35.07 39.46 12.40
CA GLY A 254 -35.23 40.91 12.48
C GLY A 254 -36.05 41.33 13.69
N ARG A 255 -35.63 42.43 14.27
CA ARG A 255 -36.41 43.18 15.28
C ARG A 255 -37.56 43.92 14.59
N ALA A 256 -38.72 43.80 15.16
CA ALA A 256 -39.76 44.80 15.22
C ALA A 256 -40.21 44.92 16.68
#